data_d4333e7fbcfd5ad0dfcd6b8f22fdce41
#
_entry.id   d4333e7fbcfd5ad0dfcd6b8f22fdce41
#
_cell.length_a   1.000
_cell.length_b   1.000
_cell.length_c   1.000
_cell.angle_alpha   90.00
_cell.angle_beta   90.00
_cell.angle_gamma   90.00
#
_symmetry.space_group_name_H-M   'P 1'
#
loop_
_entity.id
_entity.type
_entity.pdbx_description
1 polymer ?
#
loop_
_entity_poly.entity_id
_entity_poly.type
_entity_poly.pdbx_seq_one_letter_code
_entity_poly.pdbx_strand_id
1 'polypeptide(L)'
;MGKIGGIRMSRLICGGNLIIGSAHDRDLLYIPSLMRHYFTDRKIIETWQLCEEVGINTMIGPVNSPYAEGEDPTIRVYRRYRDEFGGKIQWIAQTYPKTYDLTGSIQTAIDNGAVGAFIQGGIGDNWVIHDRVDLIAKAVEFIKTNGLIAGCACHDIKVPMALEKAGIGLDFYMKTLHHDKYWSAIPKDKRPDTSVSPYDNMWCLRPEDTIEFMKTVKKPWIAFKVLAAGAIHPREGFKFAFENGADFINVGMFDFQIPENAIIARNILADVNQKGRPRPWMG
;
A
#
# COMPACT_ATOMS: atom_id res chain seq x y z
N MET A 1 -15.75 0.45 -6.99
CA MET A 1 -14.82 -0.50 -7.65
C MET A 1 -13.97 0.26 -8.64
N GLY A 2 -12.74 -0.18 -8.86
CA GLY A 2 -11.82 0.29 -9.89
C GLY A 2 -11.15 -0.91 -10.57
N LYS A 3 -10.15 -0.64 -11.44
CA LYS A 3 -9.46 -1.68 -12.20
C LYS A 3 -7.99 -1.30 -12.41
N ILE A 4 -7.06 -2.23 -12.19
CA ILE A 4 -5.65 -2.10 -12.58
C ILE A 4 -5.31 -3.26 -13.52
N GLY A 5 -4.84 -2.96 -14.72
CA GLY A 5 -4.68 -3.97 -15.76
C GLY A 5 -6.01 -4.70 -16.01
N GLY A 6 -6.03 -6.01 -15.93
CA GLY A 6 -7.25 -6.83 -16.01
C GLY A 6 -8.00 -6.99 -14.68
N ILE A 7 -7.43 -6.58 -13.55
CA ILE A 7 -7.88 -6.93 -12.20
C ILE A 7 -8.87 -5.88 -11.67
N ARG A 8 -10.11 -6.32 -11.38
CA ARG A 8 -11.13 -5.49 -10.74
C ARG A 8 -10.99 -5.55 -9.22
N MET A 9 -10.87 -4.38 -8.57
CA MET A 9 -10.63 -4.30 -7.13
C MET A 9 -11.43 -3.19 -6.45
N SER A 10 -11.64 -3.36 -5.14
CA SER A 10 -12.25 -2.34 -4.29
C SER A 10 -11.31 -1.14 -4.14
N ARG A 11 -11.86 0.08 -4.10
CA ARG A 11 -11.05 1.30 -3.92
C ARG A 11 -10.46 1.43 -2.51
N LEU A 12 -11.05 0.79 -1.52
CA LEU A 12 -10.45 0.53 -0.21
C LEU A 12 -9.83 -0.86 -0.25
N ILE A 13 -8.54 -0.96 0.04
CA ILE A 13 -7.73 -2.18 0.05
C ILE A 13 -7.29 -2.47 1.48
N CYS A 14 -7.38 -3.72 1.91
CA CYS A 14 -6.94 -4.15 3.23
C CYS A 14 -5.40 -4.25 3.27
N GLY A 15 -4.75 -3.46 4.13
CA GLY A 15 -3.30 -3.47 4.31
C GLY A 15 -2.85 -4.55 5.30
N GLY A 16 -1.73 -5.22 4.98
CA GLY A 16 -1.21 -6.36 5.74
C GLY A 16 -0.17 -6.04 6.80
N ASN A 17 0.19 -4.79 7.03
CA ASN A 17 1.26 -4.49 7.99
C ASN A 17 0.92 -4.91 9.43
N LEU A 18 -0.34 -4.77 9.84
CA LEU A 18 -0.75 -5.10 11.21
C LEU A 18 -0.58 -6.60 11.53
N ILE A 19 -0.82 -7.47 10.55
CA ILE A 19 -0.72 -8.94 10.75
C ILE A 19 0.72 -9.43 10.95
N ILE A 20 1.70 -8.64 10.57
CA ILE A 20 3.13 -8.92 10.81
C ILE A 20 3.71 -8.12 11.98
N GLY A 21 2.88 -7.39 12.72
CA GLY A 21 3.31 -6.56 13.83
C GLY A 21 3.97 -5.23 13.45
N SER A 22 3.78 -4.73 12.23
CA SER A 22 4.39 -3.48 11.75
C SER A 22 3.36 -2.36 11.67
N ALA A 23 3.32 -1.48 12.69
CA ALA A 23 2.33 -0.39 12.77
C ALA A 23 2.88 1.01 12.56
N HIS A 24 4.18 1.19 12.45
CA HIS A 24 4.81 2.50 12.52
C HIS A 24 4.47 3.23 13.84
N ASP A 25 4.68 2.52 14.91
CA ASP A 25 4.29 2.84 16.29
C ASP A 25 5.29 3.71 17.03
N ARG A 26 6.27 4.26 16.29
CA ARG A 26 7.34 5.10 16.83
C ARG A 26 8.17 4.32 17.87
N ASP A 27 8.25 4.81 19.09
CA ASP A 27 9.00 4.23 20.21
C ASP A 27 8.13 3.40 21.18
N LEU A 28 6.91 3.08 20.80
CA LEU A 28 5.99 2.25 21.60
C LEU A 28 6.30 0.76 21.43
N LEU A 29 7.37 0.30 22.04
CA LEU A 29 7.97 -1.03 21.85
C LEU A 29 7.03 -2.23 22.05
N TYR A 30 5.92 -2.05 22.76
CA TYR A 30 4.97 -3.14 23.02
C TYR A 30 3.95 -3.37 21.88
N ILE A 31 3.78 -2.40 20.95
CA ILE A 31 2.77 -2.46 19.91
C ILE A 31 2.99 -3.64 18.94
N PRO A 32 4.21 -3.91 18.43
CA PRO A 32 4.45 -5.05 17.56
C PRO A 32 4.05 -6.38 18.21
N SER A 33 4.42 -6.58 19.47
CA SER A 33 4.06 -7.78 20.23
C SER A 33 2.56 -7.89 20.47
N LEU A 34 1.87 -6.78 20.79
CA LEU A 34 0.43 -6.74 20.97
C LEU A 34 -0.31 -7.11 19.68
N MET A 35 0.10 -6.56 18.54
CA MET A 35 -0.51 -6.88 17.25
C MET A 35 -0.34 -8.34 16.87
N ARG A 36 0.85 -8.92 17.05
CA ARG A 36 1.07 -10.35 16.79
C ARG A 36 0.26 -11.25 17.72
N HIS A 37 0.10 -10.85 18.97
CA HIS A 37 -0.77 -11.57 19.89
C HIS A 37 -2.23 -11.49 19.47
N TYR A 38 -2.67 -10.35 18.94
CA TYR A 38 -4.03 -10.14 18.45
C TYR A 38 -4.31 -10.88 17.13
N PHE A 39 -3.41 -10.75 16.15
CA PHE A 39 -3.56 -11.33 14.81
C PHE A 39 -3.09 -12.79 14.76
N THR A 40 -3.81 -13.67 15.48
CA THR A 40 -3.67 -15.10 15.27
C THR A 40 -4.12 -15.49 13.86
N ASP A 41 -3.75 -16.67 13.35
CA ASP A 41 -4.22 -17.19 12.06
C ASP A 41 -5.72 -17.08 11.89
N ARG A 42 -6.48 -17.48 12.91
CA ARG A 42 -7.93 -17.38 12.92
C ARG A 42 -8.40 -15.93 12.80
N LYS A 43 -7.79 -15.02 13.55
CA LYS A 43 -8.14 -13.59 13.52
C LYS A 43 -7.85 -12.96 12.17
N ILE A 44 -6.75 -13.34 11.51
CA ILE A 44 -6.42 -12.88 10.15
C ILE A 44 -7.49 -13.38 9.16
N ILE A 45 -7.88 -14.64 9.23
CA ILE A 45 -8.93 -15.22 8.38
C ILE A 45 -10.26 -14.49 8.58
N GLU A 46 -10.70 -14.31 9.84
CA GLU A 46 -11.92 -13.57 10.19
C GLU A 46 -11.87 -12.14 9.65
N THR A 47 -10.70 -11.48 9.71
CA THR A 47 -10.50 -10.13 9.17
C THR A 47 -10.72 -10.09 7.66
N TRP A 48 -10.19 -11.06 6.91
CA TRP A 48 -10.38 -11.12 5.46
C TRP A 48 -11.81 -11.51 5.07
N GLN A 49 -12.48 -12.38 5.83
CA GLN A 49 -13.91 -12.68 5.65
C GLN A 49 -14.77 -11.43 5.81
N LEU A 50 -14.54 -10.65 6.87
CA LEU A 50 -15.22 -9.35 7.08
C LEU A 50 -14.95 -8.36 5.94
N CYS A 51 -13.74 -8.35 5.41
CA CYS A 51 -13.43 -7.55 4.22
C CYS A 51 -14.33 -7.93 3.04
N GLU A 52 -14.46 -9.21 2.74
CA GLU A 52 -15.31 -9.69 1.64
C GLU A 52 -16.79 -9.36 1.88
N GLU A 53 -17.30 -9.55 3.10
CA GLU A 53 -18.68 -9.23 3.49
C GLU A 53 -19.07 -7.78 3.24
N VAL A 54 -18.13 -6.84 3.44
CA VAL A 54 -18.37 -5.41 3.20
C VAL A 54 -17.97 -4.95 1.79
N GLY A 55 -17.51 -5.87 0.93
CA GLY A 55 -17.15 -5.62 -0.47
C GLY A 55 -15.71 -5.16 -0.70
N ILE A 56 -14.81 -5.38 0.27
CA ILE A 56 -13.37 -5.23 0.09
C ILE A 56 -12.83 -6.56 -0.43
N ASN A 57 -12.46 -6.61 -1.72
CA ASN A 57 -12.07 -7.84 -2.40
C ASN A 57 -10.58 -7.98 -2.63
N THR A 58 -9.76 -7.06 -2.09
CA THR A 58 -8.31 -7.04 -2.33
C THR A 58 -7.58 -6.73 -1.04
N MET A 59 -6.52 -7.47 -0.78
CA MET A 59 -5.56 -7.18 0.28
C MET A 59 -4.16 -6.98 -0.29
N ILE A 60 -3.35 -6.18 0.40
CA ILE A 60 -1.91 -6.07 0.19
C ILE A 60 -1.21 -6.70 1.39
N GLY A 61 -0.38 -7.70 1.13
CA GLY A 61 0.38 -8.39 2.17
C GLY A 61 1.82 -8.66 1.72
N PRO A 62 2.77 -8.72 2.65
CA PRO A 62 4.18 -8.93 2.35
C PRO A 62 4.49 -10.39 1.96
N VAL A 63 5.65 -10.57 1.31
CA VAL A 63 6.24 -11.87 1.02
C VAL A 63 7.45 -12.06 1.91
N ASN A 64 7.32 -12.82 2.98
CA ASN A 64 8.41 -13.07 3.93
C ASN A 64 9.10 -11.77 4.37
N SER A 65 8.32 -10.90 4.99
CA SER A 65 8.76 -9.55 5.36
C SER A 65 10.00 -9.57 6.26
N PRO A 66 11.07 -8.85 5.92
CA PRO A 66 12.21 -8.67 6.80
C PRO A 66 11.90 -7.82 8.05
N TYR A 67 10.72 -7.18 8.07
CA TYR A 67 10.24 -6.37 9.21
C TYR A 67 9.28 -7.14 10.12
N ALA A 68 8.97 -8.40 9.81
CA ALA A 68 8.21 -9.25 10.70
C ALA A 68 9.09 -9.66 11.88
N GLU A 69 8.62 -9.48 13.09
CA GLU A 69 9.25 -10.10 14.24
C GLU A 69 8.87 -11.59 14.29
N GLY A 70 9.75 -12.47 13.78
CA GLY A 70 9.50 -13.89 13.62
C GLY A 70 8.94 -14.23 12.23
N GLU A 71 8.13 -15.27 12.15
CA GLU A 71 7.53 -15.74 10.89
C GLU A 71 6.49 -14.73 10.36
N ASP A 72 6.58 -14.40 9.07
CA ASP A 72 5.52 -13.68 8.34
C ASP A 72 4.37 -14.66 8.04
N PRO A 73 3.18 -14.50 8.63
CA PRO A 73 2.09 -15.44 8.48
C PRO A 73 1.34 -15.31 7.13
N THR A 74 1.63 -14.28 6.34
CA THR A 74 0.81 -13.87 5.18
C THR A 74 0.54 -15.03 4.23
N ILE A 75 1.59 -15.69 3.75
CA ILE A 75 1.47 -16.76 2.74
C ILE A 75 0.76 -17.98 3.33
N ARG A 76 1.18 -18.40 4.50
CA ARG A 76 0.64 -19.59 5.18
C ARG A 76 -0.86 -19.42 5.45
N VAL A 77 -1.25 -18.27 6.00
CA VAL A 77 -2.66 -17.99 6.32
C VAL A 77 -3.47 -17.74 5.06
N TYR A 78 -2.89 -17.09 4.02
CA TYR A 78 -3.59 -16.88 2.75
C TYR A 78 -3.92 -18.20 2.04
N ARG A 79 -2.99 -19.17 2.02
CA ARG A 79 -3.27 -20.53 1.51
C ARG A 79 -4.42 -21.17 2.27
N ARG A 80 -4.36 -21.21 3.60
CA ARG A 80 -5.44 -21.75 4.44
C ARG A 80 -6.77 -21.08 4.18
N TYR A 81 -6.77 -19.76 4.10
CA TYR A 81 -7.97 -18.96 3.82
C TYR A 81 -8.65 -19.37 2.52
N ARG A 82 -7.88 -19.58 1.45
CA ARG A 82 -8.40 -20.03 0.16
C ARG A 82 -8.83 -21.48 0.18
N ASP A 83 -7.99 -22.35 0.69
CA ASP A 83 -8.12 -23.80 0.52
C ASP A 83 -9.10 -24.41 1.54
N GLU A 84 -9.11 -23.91 2.79
CA GLU A 84 -9.95 -24.45 3.86
C GLU A 84 -11.25 -23.64 4.06
N PHE A 85 -11.25 -22.33 3.79
CA PHE A 85 -12.39 -21.45 4.04
C PHE A 85 -13.07 -20.92 2.76
N GLY A 86 -12.56 -21.26 1.57
CA GLY A 86 -13.13 -20.84 0.30
C GLY A 86 -13.05 -19.33 0.04
N GLY A 87 -12.11 -18.64 0.71
CA GLY A 87 -11.91 -17.21 0.60
C GLY A 87 -11.51 -16.76 -0.80
N LYS A 88 -11.97 -15.58 -1.20
CA LYS A 88 -11.83 -15.06 -2.57
C LYS A 88 -11.08 -13.71 -2.62
N ILE A 89 -10.62 -13.19 -1.47
CA ILE A 89 -9.87 -11.93 -1.46
C ILE A 89 -8.63 -12.04 -2.34
N GLN A 90 -8.43 -11.07 -3.23
CA GLN A 90 -7.28 -11.02 -4.12
C GLN A 90 -6.05 -10.52 -3.36
N TRP A 91 -4.88 -11.04 -3.68
CA TRP A 91 -3.63 -10.63 -3.05
C TRP A 91 -2.73 -9.89 -4.03
N ILE A 92 -2.37 -8.64 -3.71
CA ILE A 92 -1.27 -7.91 -4.32
C ILE A 92 -0.08 -8.01 -3.37
N ALA A 93 0.99 -8.62 -3.83
CA ALA A 93 2.14 -8.96 -3.02
C ALA A 93 3.13 -7.79 -2.88
N GLN A 94 3.47 -7.42 -1.65
CA GLN A 94 4.62 -6.58 -1.37
C GLN A 94 5.89 -7.44 -1.39
N THR A 95 6.75 -7.22 -2.37
CA THR A 95 7.97 -8.00 -2.59
C THR A 95 9.23 -7.24 -2.17
N TYR A 96 10.28 -8.00 -1.85
CA TYR A 96 11.55 -7.49 -1.35
C TYR A 96 12.71 -7.94 -2.24
N PRO A 97 12.75 -7.49 -3.51
CA PRO A 97 13.85 -7.83 -4.41
C PRO A 97 15.18 -7.25 -3.87
N LYS A 98 16.25 -8.00 -4.05
CA LYS A 98 17.60 -7.64 -3.61
C LYS A 98 18.51 -7.51 -4.84
N THR A 99 19.58 -6.73 -4.73
CA THR A 99 20.53 -6.54 -5.85
C THR A 99 21.15 -7.85 -6.35
N TYR A 100 21.30 -8.84 -5.49
CA TYR A 100 21.84 -10.17 -5.79
C TYR A 100 20.75 -11.25 -6.00
N ASP A 101 19.49 -10.91 -5.73
CA ASP A 101 18.32 -11.76 -5.96
C ASP A 101 17.09 -10.89 -6.26
N LEU A 102 16.95 -10.51 -7.53
CA LEU A 102 15.85 -9.65 -7.96
C LEU A 102 14.50 -10.35 -8.01
N THR A 103 14.48 -11.66 -8.13
CA THR A 103 13.27 -12.40 -8.50
C THR A 103 12.72 -13.29 -7.41
N GLY A 104 13.52 -13.70 -6.43
CA GLY A 104 13.11 -14.72 -5.45
C GLY A 104 11.83 -14.39 -4.69
N SER A 105 11.68 -13.18 -4.15
CA SER A 105 10.45 -12.78 -3.47
C SER A 105 9.26 -12.61 -4.44
N ILE A 106 9.51 -12.21 -5.69
CA ILE A 106 8.49 -12.09 -6.73
C ILE A 106 8.02 -13.49 -7.13
N GLN A 107 8.95 -14.43 -7.35
CA GLN A 107 8.62 -15.82 -7.66
C GLN A 107 7.78 -16.45 -6.56
N THR A 108 8.13 -16.19 -5.30
CA THR A 108 7.33 -16.65 -4.15
C THR A 108 5.89 -16.12 -4.21
N ALA A 109 5.68 -14.85 -4.61
CA ALA A 109 4.34 -14.29 -4.78
C ALA A 109 3.56 -15.01 -5.91
N ILE A 110 4.21 -15.26 -7.03
CA ILE A 110 3.64 -15.98 -8.19
C ILE A 110 3.19 -17.38 -7.76
N ASP A 111 4.07 -18.16 -7.14
CA ASP A 111 3.84 -19.54 -6.72
C ASP A 111 2.71 -19.66 -5.67
N ASN A 112 2.36 -18.55 -5.02
CA ASN A 112 1.30 -18.50 -4.02
C ASN A 112 0.02 -17.80 -4.50
N GLY A 113 -0.09 -17.51 -5.80
CA GLY A 113 -1.32 -17.04 -6.43
C GLY A 113 -1.64 -15.57 -6.21
N ALA A 114 -0.62 -14.73 -6.06
CA ALA A 114 -0.79 -13.28 -6.10
C ALA A 114 -1.33 -12.85 -7.48
N VAL A 115 -2.22 -11.86 -7.52
CA VAL A 115 -2.74 -11.28 -8.78
C VAL A 115 -1.88 -10.11 -9.26
N GLY A 116 -1.02 -9.60 -8.40
CA GLY A 116 -0.10 -8.52 -8.66
C GLY A 116 1.05 -8.51 -7.68
N ALA A 117 2.11 -7.82 -8.02
CA ALA A 117 3.27 -7.63 -7.16
C ALA A 117 3.85 -6.23 -7.30
N PHE A 118 4.47 -5.73 -6.25
CA PHE A 118 5.16 -4.46 -6.30
C PHE A 118 6.42 -4.45 -5.45
N ILE A 119 7.37 -3.62 -5.85
CA ILE A 119 8.62 -3.40 -5.12
C ILE A 119 8.31 -2.58 -3.87
N GLN A 120 8.74 -3.04 -2.70
CA GLN A 120 8.53 -2.38 -1.41
C GLN A 120 9.08 -0.94 -1.41
N GLY A 121 8.39 -0.03 -0.70
CA GLY A 121 8.64 1.41 -0.81
C GLY A 121 10.04 1.87 -0.45
N GLY A 122 10.63 1.36 0.62
CA GLY A 122 12.00 1.70 1.00
C GLY A 122 13.05 1.19 -0.01
N ILE A 123 12.77 0.08 -0.70
CA ILE A 123 13.62 -0.42 -1.78
C ILE A 123 13.50 0.51 -3.00
N GLY A 124 12.27 0.89 -3.36
CA GLY A 124 12.04 1.83 -4.46
C GLY A 124 12.74 3.18 -4.22
N ASP A 125 12.59 3.75 -3.02
CA ASP A 125 13.26 4.99 -2.63
C ASP A 125 14.79 4.84 -2.70
N ASN A 126 15.34 3.77 -2.10
CA ASN A 126 16.77 3.52 -2.06
C ASN A 126 17.38 3.36 -3.46
N TRP A 127 16.73 2.58 -4.33
CA TRP A 127 17.26 2.35 -5.67
C TRP A 127 17.24 3.61 -6.53
N VAL A 128 16.24 4.48 -6.40
CA VAL A 128 16.23 5.75 -7.13
C VAL A 128 17.27 6.73 -6.59
N ILE A 129 17.46 6.81 -5.26
CA ILE A 129 18.51 7.65 -4.66
C ILE A 129 19.91 7.24 -5.14
N HIS A 130 20.13 5.96 -5.43
CA HIS A 130 21.41 5.43 -5.89
C HIS A 130 21.46 5.22 -7.42
N ASP A 131 20.61 5.88 -8.19
CA ASP A 131 20.55 5.79 -9.66
C ASP A 131 20.36 4.36 -10.21
N ARG A 132 19.68 3.48 -9.45
CA ARG A 132 19.45 2.07 -9.82
C ARG A 132 18.04 1.83 -10.36
N VAL A 133 17.54 2.73 -11.19
CA VAL A 133 16.25 2.56 -11.91
C VAL A 133 16.23 1.30 -12.77
N ASP A 134 17.42 0.87 -13.25
CA ASP A 134 17.62 -0.38 -13.99
C ASP A 134 17.11 -1.63 -13.23
N LEU A 135 17.28 -1.67 -11.90
CA LEU A 135 16.80 -2.78 -11.08
C LEU A 135 15.28 -2.78 -10.96
N ILE A 136 14.69 -1.59 -10.86
CA ILE A 136 13.22 -1.46 -10.85
C ILE A 136 12.65 -1.95 -12.17
N ALA A 137 13.25 -1.53 -13.31
CA ALA A 137 12.83 -1.96 -14.64
C ALA A 137 12.85 -3.48 -14.79
N LYS A 138 13.94 -4.14 -14.40
CA LYS A 138 14.09 -5.61 -14.46
C LYS A 138 13.09 -6.35 -13.58
N ALA A 139 12.86 -5.87 -12.35
CA ALA A 139 11.87 -6.47 -11.45
C ALA A 139 10.44 -6.32 -12.00
N VAL A 140 10.10 -5.14 -12.53
CA VAL A 140 8.80 -4.87 -13.16
C VAL A 140 8.59 -5.77 -14.39
N GLU A 141 9.60 -5.90 -15.24
CA GLU A 141 9.56 -6.80 -16.40
C GLU A 141 9.31 -8.25 -15.98
N PHE A 142 10.02 -8.72 -14.96
CA PHE A 142 9.82 -10.08 -14.44
C PHE A 142 8.41 -10.29 -13.89
N ILE A 143 7.84 -9.34 -13.16
CA ILE A 143 6.44 -9.42 -12.68
C ILE A 143 5.49 -9.54 -13.87
N LYS A 144 5.63 -8.68 -14.88
CA LYS A 144 4.73 -8.61 -16.03
C LYS A 144 4.82 -9.83 -16.94
N THR A 145 6.03 -10.33 -17.20
CA THR A 145 6.23 -11.54 -18.02
C THR A 145 5.64 -12.81 -17.39
N ASN A 146 5.40 -12.78 -16.07
CA ASN A 146 4.69 -13.83 -15.36
C ASN A 146 3.18 -13.55 -15.19
N GLY A 147 2.63 -12.58 -15.91
CA GLY A 147 1.19 -12.33 -16.01
C GLY A 147 0.57 -11.56 -14.84
N LEU A 148 1.37 -10.99 -13.93
CA LEU A 148 0.91 -10.21 -12.80
C LEU A 148 0.88 -8.71 -13.14
N ILE A 149 -0.02 -7.95 -12.52
CA ILE A 149 0.08 -6.49 -12.54
C ILE A 149 1.28 -6.04 -11.73
N ALA A 150 2.07 -5.11 -12.27
CA ALA A 150 3.34 -4.69 -11.70
C ALA A 150 3.30 -3.27 -11.15
N GLY A 151 3.75 -3.09 -9.91
CA GLY A 151 3.82 -1.79 -9.25
C GLY A 151 5.19 -1.48 -8.64
N CYS A 152 5.35 -0.22 -8.25
CA CYS A 152 6.45 0.22 -7.39
C CYS A 152 5.88 1.08 -6.27
N ALA A 153 6.23 0.75 -5.02
CA ALA A 153 5.91 1.59 -3.88
C ALA A 153 7.03 2.60 -3.61
N CYS A 154 6.68 3.73 -3.01
CA CYS A 154 7.63 4.78 -2.64
C CYS A 154 7.06 5.75 -1.62
N HIS A 155 7.97 6.38 -0.88
CA HIS A 155 7.65 7.48 0.03
C HIS A 155 8.05 8.81 -0.59
N ASP A 156 9.19 8.86 -1.31
CA ASP A 156 9.69 10.06 -1.96
C ASP A 156 9.02 10.27 -3.33
N ILE A 157 8.67 11.54 -3.64
CA ILE A 157 8.12 11.92 -4.93
C ILE A 157 9.14 11.79 -6.08
N LYS A 158 10.41 11.81 -5.77
CA LYS A 158 11.48 11.59 -6.75
C LYS A 158 11.38 10.25 -7.45
N VAL A 159 10.79 9.23 -6.78
CA VAL A 159 10.64 7.90 -7.37
C VAL A 159 9.69 7.91 -8.56
N PRO A 160 8.41 8.28 -8.44
CA PRO A 160 7.54 8.32 -9.62
C PRO A 160 8.05 9.32 -10.68
N MET A 161 8.71 10.42 -10.30
CA MET A 161 9.35 11.33 -11.26
C MET A 161 10.43 10.63 -12.08
N ALA A 162 11.34 9.87 -11.44
CA ALA A 162 12.39 9.13 -12.11
C ALA A 162 11.84 8.01 -13.00
N LEU A 163 10.83 7.27 -12.52
CA LEU A 163 10.24 6.15 -13.26
C LEU A 163 9.42 6.62 -14.47
N GLU A 164 8.69 7.73 -14.38
CA GLU A 164 8.00 8.34 -15.53
C GLU A 164 9.01 8.86 -16.55
N LYS A 165 10.08 9.54 -16.10
CA LYS A 165 11.15 10.00 -16.98
C LYS A 165 11.85 8.84 -17.71
N ALA A 166 12.06 7.72 -17.03
CA ALA A 166 12.69 6.53 -17.60
C ALA A 166 11.70 5.68 -18.44
N GLY A 167 10.43 6.01 -18.49
CA GLY A 167 9.42 5.26 -19.25
C GLY A 167 9.15 3.84 -18.73
N ILE A 168 9.31 3.60 -17.43
CA ILE A 168 9.09 2.27 -16.85
C ILE A 168 7.61 1.87 -16.95
N GLY A 169 7.37 0.68 -17.54
CA GLY A 169 6.06 0.15 -17.86
C GLY A 169 5.27 -0.40 -16.67
N LEU A 170 5.19 0.34 -15.56
CA LEU A 170 4.37 0.02 -14.40
C LEU A 170 2.88 0.01 -14.75
N ASP A 171 2.11 -0.85 -14.08
CA ASP A 171 0.65 -0.84 -14.15
C ASP A 171 0.03 0.05 -13.07
N PHE A 172 0.74 0.32 -11.96
CA PHE A 172 0.30 1.23 -10.90
C PHE A 172 1.47 1.76 -10.07
N TYR A 173 1.24 2.90 -9.44
CA TYR A 173 2.08 3.41 -8.35
C TYR A 173 1.43 3.16 -6.99
N MET A 174 2.23 2.79 -6.00
CA MET A 174 1.86 2.82 -4.60
C MET A 174 2.66 3.94 -3.93
N LYS A 175 2.06 5.14 -3.78
CA LYS A 175 2.73 6.34 -3.27
C LYS A 175 2.04 6.86 -2.01
N THR A 176 2.81 7.16 -0.97
CA THR A 176 2.29 7.76 0.26
C THR A 176 1.52 9.04 -0.01
N LEU A 177 0.38 9.20 0.68
CA LEU A 177 -0.37 10.44 0.68
C LEU A 177 -1.11 10.62 2.00
N HIS A 178 -0.82 11.68 2.72
CA HIS A 178 -1.59 12.19 3.86
C HIS A 178 -1.37 13.69 3.97
N HIS A 179 -2.32 14.39 4.59
CA HIS A 179 -2.11 15.81 4.92
C HIS A 179 -1.12 15.96 6.09
N ASP A 180 -0.68 17.17 6.33
CA ASP A 180 0.30 17.52 7.38
C ASP A 180 -0.32 18.28 8.56
N LYS A 181 -1.66 18.23 8.70
CA LYS A 181 -2.42 18.96 9.73
C LYS A 181 -2.82 18.02 10.88
N TYR A 182 -1.84 17.35 11.48
CA TYR A 182 -2.05 16.52 12.67
C TYR A 182 -0.94 16.78 13.69
N TRP A 183 -1.21 16.47 14.96
CA TRP A 183 -0.39 16.89 16.09
C TRP A 183 1.09 16.46 16.05
N SER A 184 1.37 15.31 15.46
CA SER A 184 2.72 14.74 15.37
C SER A 184 3.39 14.95 14.00
N ALA A 185 2.80 15.77 13.12
CA ALA A 185 3.43 16.11 11.85
C ALA A 185 4.70 16.94 12.06
N ILE A 186 5.73 16.69 11.26
CA ILE A 186 6.96 17.47 11.30
C ILE A 186 6.68 18.89 10.80
N PRO A 187 7.02 19.94 11.55
CA PRO A 187 6.90 21.32 11.09
C PRO A 187 7.63 21.53 9.76
N LYS A 188 7.07 22.36 8.87
CA LYS A 188 7.58 22.55 7.50
C LYS A 188 9.06 22.95 7.46
N ASP A 189 9.50 23.78 8.38
CA ASP A 189 10.87 24.26 8.52
C ASP A 189 11.88 23.21 9.05
N LYS A 190 11.36 22.09 9.55
CA LYS A 190 12.17 20.99 10.12
C LYS A 190 12.11 19.71 9.28
N ARG A 191 11.43 19.74 8.11
CA ARG A 191 11.30 18.55 7.27
C ARG A 191 12.61 18.23 6.57
N PRO A 192 13.05 16.97 6.57
CA PRO A 192 14.21 16.55 5.80
C PRO A 192 13.91 16.60 4.28
N ASP A 193 14.96 16.59 3.47
CA ASP A 193 14.85 16.57 2.01
C ASP A 193 14.43 15.21 1.46
N THR A 194 14.55 14.16 2.25
CA THR A 194 14.20 12.79 1.88
C THR A 194 13.08 12.27 2.78
N SER A 195 12.34 11.28 2.28
CA SER A 195 11.25 10.64 3.01
C SER A 195 11.68 9.79 4.22
N VAL A 196 12.95 9.67 4.48
CA VAL A 196 13.48 9.05 5.70
C VAL A 196 13.24 10.03 6.85
N SER A 197 12.15 9.78 7.58
CA SER A 197 11.73 10.62 8.70
C SER A 197 12.19 9.99 10.02
N PRO A 198 12.72 10.78 10.97
CA PRO A 198 12.92 10.33 12.33
C PRO A 198 11.59 10.10 13.07
N TYR A 199 10.47 10.53 12.47
CA TYR A 199 9.11 10.34 12.98
C TYR A 199 8.40 9.31 12.12
N ASP A 200 8.11 8.16 12.68
CA ASP A 200 7.60 6.99 11.97
C ASP A 200 6.12 7.10 11.53
N ASN A 201 5.49 8.24 11.71
CA ASN A 201 4.13 8.49 11.23
C ASN A 201 4.00 9.60 10.19
N MET A 202 5.11 10.18 9.72
CA MET A 202 5.09 11.17 8.64
C MET A 202 5.96 10.73 7.45
N TRP A 203 5.30 10.25 6.40
CA TRP A 203 5.94 9.69 5.21
C TRP A 203 5.63 10.43 3.91
N CYS A 204 4.69 11.38 3.93
CA CYS A 204 4.42 12.31 2.84
C CYS A 204 4.86 13.71 3.28
N LEU A 205 6.15 14.00 3.09
CA LEU A 205 6.75 15.24 3.60
C LEU A 205 6.24 16.49 2.88
N ARG A 206 5.86 16.36 1.60
CA ARG A 206 5.37 17.43 0.73
C ARG A 206 4.11 16.95 0.02
N PRO A 207 2.96 16.96 0.70
CA PRO A 207 1.71 16.46 0.12
C PRO A 207 1.25 17.27 -1.11
N GLU A 208 1.46 18.59 -1.09
CA GLU A 208 1.09 19.46 -2.21
C GLU A 208 1.89 19.11 -3.48
N ASP A 209 3.22 18.95 -3.37
CA ASP A 209 4.09 18.57 -4.50
C ASP A 209 3.72 17.17 -5.02
N THR A 210 3.39 16.25 -4.10
CA THR A 210 2.94 14.91 -4.48
C THR A 210 1.65 14.96 -5.28
N ILE A 211 0.66 15.71 -4.83
CA ILE A 211 -0.63 15.88 -5.50
C ILE A 211 -0.41 16.50 -6.88
N GLU A 212 0.38 17.56 -6.98
CA GLU A 212 0.62 18.27 -8.23
C GLU A 212 1.29 17.37 -9.27
N PHE A 213 2.34 16.66 -8.88
CA PHE A 213 2.99 15.72 -9.80
C PHE A 213 2.08 14.57 -10.19
N MET A 214 1.38 13.95 -9.24
CA MET A 214 0.52 12.79 -9.51
C MET A 214 -0.69 13.14 -10.41
N LYS A 215 -1.09 14.41 -10.54
CA LYS A 215 -2.07 14.85 -11.55
C LYS A 215 -1.60 14.58 -12.98
N THR A 216 -0.30 14.60 -13.22
CA THR A 216 0.29 14.37 -14.56
C THR A 216 0.42 12.88 -14.91
N VAL A 217 0.46 12.01 -13.90
CA VAL A 217 0.67 10.57 -14.05
C VAL A 217 -0.59 9.88 -14.56
N LYS A 218 -0.47 9.12 -15.67
CA LYS A 218 -1.58 8.42 -16.34
C LYS A 218 -1.76 6.97 -15.89
N LYS A 219 -1.11 6.57 -14.80
CA LYS A 219 -1.22 5.23 -14.20
C LYS A 219 -2.04 5.28 -12.92
N PRO A 220 -2.78 4.21 -12.58
CA PRO A 220 -3.47 4.10 -11.29
C PRO A 220 -2.55 4.38 -10.10
N TRP A 221 -3.09 5.08 -9.10
CA TRP A 221 -2.40 5.44 -7.88
C TRP A 221 -3.10 4.83 -6.66
N ILE A 222 -2.42 3.89 -6.00
CA ILE A 222 -2.79 3.38 -4.69
C ILE A 222 -2.10 4.27 -3.64
N ALA A 223 -2.86 5.12 -2.95
CA ALA A 223 -2.31 5.88 -1.84
C ALA A 223 -2.19 5.00 -0.59
N PHE A 224 -1.07 5.07 0.11
CA PHE A 224 -0.89 4.35 1.36
C PHE A 224 -0.37 5.26 2.48
N LYS A 225 -0.38 4.78 3.72
CA LYS A 225 -0.11 5.55 4.95
C LYS A 225 -1.04 6.77 5.11
N VAL A 226 -2.23 6.69 4.53
CA VAL A 226 -3.22 7.80 4.47
C VAL A 226 -3.72 8.25 5.85
N LEU A 227 -3.54 7.42 6.88
CA LEU A 227 -3.92 7.72 8.26
C LEU A 227 -2.73 8.13 9.13
N ALA A 228 -1.52 8.29 8.58
CA ALA A 228 -0.32 8.62 9.34
C ALA A 228 -0.18 7.75 10.61
N ALA A 229 -0.25 6.43 10.45
CA ALA A 229 -0.24 5.43 11.55
C ALA A 229 -1.32 5.67 12.64
N GLY A 230 -2.50 6.15 12.23
CA GLY A 230 -3.64 6.40 13.12
C GLY A 230 -3.69 7.80 13.72
N ALA A 231 -2.74 8.68 13.37
CA ALA A 231 -2.79 10.08 13.79
C ALA A 231 -3.86 10.91 13.05
N ILE A 232 -4.35 10.40 11.92
CA ILE A 232 -5.40 11.00 11.12
C ILE A 232 -6.64 10.10 11.16
N HIS A 233 -7.79 10.68 11.46
CA HIS A 233 -9.05 9.93 11.49
C HIS A 233 -9.43 9.46 10.07
N PRO A 234 -10.01 8.24 9.89
CA PRO A 234 -10.39 7.71 8.57
C PRO A 234 -11.24 8.65 7.72
N ARG A 235 -12.19 9.39 8.31
CA ARG A 235 -13.03 10.37 7.58
C ARG A 235 -12.19 11.46 6.91
N GLU A 236 -11.12 11.91 7.57
CA GLU A 236 -10.23 12.94 7.04
C GLU A 236 -9.22 12.36 6.05
N GLY A 237 -8.54 11.26 6.43
CA GLY A 237 -7.50 10.65 5.63
C GLY A 237 -8.01 10.08 4.31
N PHE A 238 -9.16 9.39 4.31
CA PHE A 238 -9.77 8.84 3.09
C PHE A 238 -10.28 9.96 2.18
N LYS A 239 -10.95 10.98 2.77
CA LYS A 239 -11.40 12.14 2.03
C LYS A 239 -10.24 12.86 1.37
N PHE A 240 -9.18 13.16 2.14
CA PHE A 240 -7.99 13.82 1.60
C PHE A 240 -7.38 13.02 0.44
N ALA A 241 -7.24 11.70 0.58
CA ALA A 241 -6.65 10.88 -0.47
C ALA A 241 -7.49 10.87 -1.76
N PHE A 242 -8.79 10.59 -1.66
CA PHE A 242 -9.65 10.50 -2.85
C PHE A 242 -9.89 11.85 -3.52
N GLU A 243 -10.11 12.92 -2.77
CA GLU A 243 -10.31 14.28 -3.32
C GLU A 243 -9.04 14.79 -4.04
N ASN A 244 -7.85 14.34 -3.60
CA ASN A 244 -6.58 14.76 -4.20
C ASN A 244 -6.01 13.76 -5.23
N GLY A 245 -6.82 12.84 -5.73
CA GLY A 245 -6.51 12.11 -6.96
C GLY A 245 -6.05 10.68 -6.79
N ALA A 246 -5.98 10.12 -5.56
CA ALA A 246 -5.74 8.69 -5.39
C ALA A 246 -6.88 7.87 -6.02
N ASP A 247 -6.54 6.80 -6.73
CA ASP A 247 -7.52 5.90 -7.32
C ASP A 247 -7.97 4.84 -6.33
N PHE A 248 -7.07 4.44 -5.46
CA PHE A 248 -7.27 3.46 -4.39
C PHE A 248 -6.55 3.92 -3.13
N ILE A 249 -6.99 3.41 -1.98
CA ILE A 249 -6.28 3.58 -0.71
C ILE A 249 -5.97 2.20 -0.11
N ASN A 250 -4.74 2.03 0.39
CA ASN A 250 -4.33 0.85 1.16
C ASN A 250 -4.25 1.19 2.64
N VAL A 251 -5.05 0.53 3.46
CA VAL A 251 -5.23 0.84 4.88
C VAL A 251 -5.12 -0.41 5.74
N GLY A 252 -4.19 -0.40 6.70
CA GLY A 252 -4.16 -1.39 7.76
C GLY A 252 -5.37 -1.20 8.67
N MET A 253 -6.13 -2.26 8.91
CA MET A 253 -7.36 -2.23 9.70
C MET A 253 -7.43 -3.43 10.64
N PHE A 254 -7.89 -3.19 11.85
CA PHE A 254 -8.39 -4.25 12.70
C PHE A 254 -9.79 -4.68 12.24
N ASP A 255 -10.17 -5.91 12.50
CA ASP A 255 -11.49 -6.46 12.14
C ASP A 255 -12.65 -5.54 12.57
N PHE A 256 -12.63 -5.03 13.80
CA PHE A 256 -13.69 -4.13 14.33
C PHE A 256 -13.76 -2.77 13.60
N GLN A 257 -12.73 -2.37 12.88
CA GLN A 257 -12.71 -1.11 12.10
C GLN A 257 -13.26 -1.28 10.67
N ILE A 258 -13.28 -2.51 10.14
CA ILE A 258 -13.58 -2.77 8.74
C ILE A 258 -14.98 -2.30 8.34
N PRO A 259 -16.08 -2.60 9.09
CA PRO A 259 -17.40 -2.17 8.69
C PRO A 259 -17.55 -0.64 8.63
N GLU A 260 -17.02 0.07 9.64
CA GLU A 260 -17.10 1.53 9.67
C GLU A 260 -16.24 2.15 8.55
N ASN A 261 -15.03 1.68 8.35
CA ASN A 261 -14.13 2.18 7.31
C ASN A 261 -14.71 1.95 5.90
N ALA A 262 -15.38 0.82 5.67
CA ALA A 262 -16.07 0.56 4.41
C ALA A 262 -17.22 1.54 4.15
N ILE A 263 -18.00 1.88 5.19
CA ILE A 263 -19.06 2.89 5.09
C ILE A 263 -18.48 4.28 4.82
N ILE A 264 -17.43 4.67 5.56
CA ILE A 264 -16.74 5.95 5.37
C ILE A 264 -16.22 6.07 3.94
N ALA A 265 -15.51 5.05 3.44
CA ALA A 265 -14.96 5.04 2.09
C ALA A 265 -16.07 5.13 1.03
N ARG A 266 -17.17 4.39 1.19
CA ARG A 266 -18.31 4.40 0.28
C ARG A 266 -18.96 5.78 0.18
N ASN A 267 -19.19 6.45 1.31
CA ASN A 267 -19.80 7.77 1.36
C ASN A 267 -18.89 8.82 0.72
N ILE A 268 -17.59 8.80 1.02
CA ILE A 268 -16.61 9.71 0.41
C ILE A 268 -16.53 9.51 -1.10
N LEU A 269 -16.52 8.26 -1.57
CA LEU A 269 -16.49 7.95 -3.00
C LEU A 269 -17.75 8.43 -3.71
N ALA A 270 -18.92 8.35 -3.09
CA ALA A 270 -20.16 8.90 -3.62
C ALA A 270 -20.06 10.42 -3.76
N ASP A 271 -19.59 11.11 -2.73
CA ASP A 271 -19.39 12.57 -2.74
C ASP A 271 -18.37 13.01 -3.81
N VAL A 272 -17.25 12.32 -3.91
CA VAL A 272 -16.19 12.62 -4.90
C VAL A 272 -16.71 12.41 -6.32
N ASN A 273 -17.49 11.36 -6.56
CA ASN A 273 -18.08 11.12 -7.87
C ASN A 273 -19.12 12.19 -8.26
N GLN A 274 -19.86 12.72 -7.29
CA GLN A 274 -20.83 13.78 -7.52
C GLN A 274 -20.19 15.15 -7.75
N LYS A 275 -19.17 15.49 -6.96
CA LYS A 275 -18.51 16.82 -7.02
C LYS A 275 -17.44 16.91 -8.10
N GLY A 276 -16.95 15.78 -8.58
CA GLY A 276 -15.76 15.70 -9.41
C GLY A 276 -14.46 15.82 -8.61
N ARG A 277 -13.34 15.56 -9.26
CA ARG A 277 -12.00 15.64 -8.67
C ARG A 277 -10.98 16.16 -9.71
N PRO A 278 -9.85 16.77 -9.24
CA PRO A 278 -8.89 17.43 -10.14
C PRO A 278 -8.13 16.43 -11.05
N ARG A 279 -8.03 15.17 -10.64
CA ARG A 279 -7.44 14.09 -11.44
C ARG A 279 -8.53 13.07 -11.79
N PRO A 280 -8.75 12.73 -13.06
CA PRO A 280 -9.71 11.69 -13.42
C PRO A 280 -9.30 10.32 -12.83
N TRP A 281 -10.25 9.41 -12.71
CA TRP A 281 -9.97 8.04 -12.33
C TRP A 281 -9.09 7.37 -13.40
N MET A 282 -7.97 6.78 -12.98
CA MET A 282 -7.05 6.02 -13.86
C MET A 282 -7.19 4.51 -13.68
N GLY A 283 -7.99 4.07 -12.68
CA GLY A 283 -8.21 2.68 -12.37
C GLY A 283 -9.65 2.37 -11.96
#